data_96789630951f5b485cb4670c4cf8caae
#
_entry.id   96789630951f5b485cb4670c4cf8caae
#
_cell.length_a   1.000
_cell.length_b   1.000
_cell.length_c   1.000
_cell.angle_alpha   90.00
_cell.angle_beta   90.00
_cell.angle_gamma   90.00
#
_symmetry.space_group_name_H-M   'P 1'
#
loop_
_entity.id
_entity.type
_entity.pdbx_description
1 polymer ?
#
loop_
_entity_poly.entity_id
_entity_poly.type
_entity_poly.pdbx_seq_one_letter_code
_entity_poly.pdbx_strand_id
1 'polypeptide(L)'
;SQQPVRTYSIGFKEETFNELPYAQMVADRYSTKHYPEIADPEIEPFLSELAKHYGEPFADSSAVPSFHVCRTARKHVTVVMNGDGGDELLGGYPRYSLPPFSISAGSLLGQWHTPVQLAEMVQGLDKVRSIPGRLRRKWLLRIAHPELQSMIMYSAFWNDEERYALLNRSSATLPSWRTAWLGDSRAAASNPIDRMLWIDNHTYLPGDLLVKMDVASMHCGLEARSPFLDHLVIEFCASLPVSLKVHKGVGKYLLKKLAEKYLPHELIYRRKMGFAIPMAKWLRGRL
;
A
#
# COMPACT_ATOMS: atom_id res chain seq x y z
N SER A 1 -10.69 4.30 -31.02
CA SER A 1 -9.51 5.10 -31.40
C SER A 1 -8.89 4.42 -32.61
N GLN A 2 -8.52 5.17 -33.65
CA GLN A 2 -7.82 4.65 -34.83
C GLN A 2 -6.34 4.33 -34.52
N GLN A 3 -5.83 4.81 -33.39
CA GLN A 3 -4.46 4.54 -32.95
C GLN A 3 -4.47 3.56 -31.77
N PRO A 4 -3.49 2.63 -31.70
CA PRO A 4 -3.35 1.74 -30.57
C PRO A 4 -3.11 2.51 -29.28
N VAL A 5 -3.68 2.04 -28.18
CA VAL A 5 -3.45 2.60 -26.85
C VAL A 5 -1.96 2.46 -26.51
N ARG A 6 -1.37 3.51 -25.95
CA ARG A 6 0.02 3.47 -25.47
C ARG A 6 0.02 3.03 -24.00
N THR A 7 0.88 2.06 -23.68
CA THR A 7 1.03 1.54 -22.32
C THR A 7 2.50 1.61 -21.89
N TYR A 8 2.73 1.87 -20.63
CA TYR A 8 4.05 2.10 -20.06
C TYR A 8 4.23 1.18 -18.85
N SER A 9 5.35 0.52 -18.75
CA SER A 9 5.68 -0.34 -17.62
C SER A 9 7.14 -0.24 -17.29
N ILE A 10 7.44 -0.37 -15.99
CA ILE A 10 8.80 -0.41 -15.47
C ILE A 10 9.08 -1.81 -14.92
N GLY A 11 10.25 -2.32 -15.18
CA GLY A 11 10.76 -3.55 -14.61
C GLY A 11 12.13 -3.38 -14.00
N PHE A 12 12.66 -4.45 -13.46
CA PHE A 12 13.97 -4.48 -12.79
C PHE A 12 14.79 -5.64 -13.34
N LYS A 13 16.11 -5.55 -13.23
CA LYS A 13 17.02 -6.66 -13.56
C LYS A 13 16.81 -7.86 -12.64
N GLU A 14 16.31 -7.61 -11.43
CA GLU A 14 15.95 -8.63 -10.45
C GLU A 14 14.61 -9.26 -10.82
N GLU A 15 14.62 -10.51 -11.29
CA GLU A 15 13.42 -11.24 -11.72
C GLU A 15 12.29 -11.26 -10.68
N THR A 16 12.64 -11.34 -9.39
CA THR A 16 11.66 -11.35 -8.29
C THR A 16 10.88 -10.05 -8.13
N PHE A 17 11.32 -8.97 -8.79
CA PHE A 17 10.68 -7.65 -8.79
C PHE A 17 10.17 -7.25 -10.18
N ASN A 18 10.35 -8.11 -11.19
CA ASN A 18 10.04 -7.78 -12.57
C ASN A 18 8.62 -8.23 -12.96
N GLU A 19 7.73 -7.27 -13.21
CA GLU A 19 6.36 -7.50 -13.68
C GLU A 19 6.18 -7.31 -15.20
N LEU A 20 7.24 -7.00 -15.95
CA LEU A 20 7.16 -6.78 -17.41
C LEU A 20 6.56 -7.95 -18.20
N PRO A 21 6.83 -9.23 -17.86
CA PRO A 21 6.19 -10.34 -18.58
C PRO A 21 4.66 -10.29 -18.52
N TYR A 22 4.09 -9.91 -17.37
CA TYR A 22 2.64 -9.77 -17.21
C TYR A 22 2.08 -8.55 -17.95
N ALA A 23 2.83 -7.44 -17.94
CA ALA A 23 2.46 -6.26 -18.70
C ALA A 23 2.47 -6.54 -20.21
N GLN A 24 3.45 -7.31 -20.69
CA GLN A 24 3.54 -7.73 -22.09
C GLN A 24 2.35 -8.62 -22.49
N MET A 25 1.93 -9.57 -21.64
CA MET A 25 0.74 -10.40 -21.91
C MET A 25 -0.52 -9.55 -22.14
N VAL A 26 -0.69 -8.47 -21.37
CA VAL A 26 -1.82 -7.53 -21.59
C VAL A 26 -1.64 -6.75 -22.87
N ALA A 27 -0.44 -6.27 -23.13
CA ALA A 27 -0.11 -5.50 -24.32
C ALA A 27 -0.37 -6.29 -25.60
N ASP A 28 0.05 -7.56 -25.64
CA ASP A 28 -0.17 -8.47 -26.77
C ASP A 28 -1.64 -8.75 -26.99
N ARG A 29 -2.38 -9.03 -25.90
CA ARG A 29 -3.82 -9.30 -25.96
C ARG A 29 -4.63 -8.17 -26.55
N TYR A 30 -4.26 -6.93 -26.23
CA TYR A 30 -4.99 -5.73 -26.67
C TYR A 30 -4.29 -4.96 -27.80
N SER A 31 -3.21 -5.51 -28.33
CA SER A 31 -2.42 -4.89 -29.41
C SER A 31 -2.07 -3.44 -29.08
N THR A 32 -1.66 -3.18 -27.84
CA THR A 32 -1.24 -1.84 -27.41
C THR A 32 0.16 -1.52 -27.91
N LYS A 33 0.47 -0.25 -28.06
CA LYS A 33 1.85 0.19 -28.25
C LYS A 33 2.55 0.27 -26.91
N HIS A 34 3.22 -0.82 -26.53
CA HIS A 34 3.83 -0.98 -25.22
C HIS A 34 5.25 -0.42 -25.17
N TYR A 35 5.58 0.28 -24.08
CA TYR A 35 6.88 0.86 -23.82
C TYR A 35 7.41 0.32 -22.47
N PRO A 36 8.02 -0.87 -22.45
CA PRO A 36 8.67 -1.40 -21.26
C PRO A 36 10.01 -0.70 -21.06
N GLU A 37 10.34 -0.39 -19.80
CA GLU A 37 11.66 0.14 -19.42
C GLU A 37 12.20 -0.66 -18.25
N ILE A 38 13.51 -0.93 -18.24
CA ILE A 38 14.20 -1.51 -17.09
C ILE A 38 14.80 -0.36 -16.28
N ALA A 39 14.33 -0.23 -15.04
CA ALA A 39 14.94 0.72 -14.12
C ALA A 39 16.33 0.21 -13.73
N ASP A 40 17.33 0.98 -14.10
CA ASP A 40 18.70 0.85 -13.61
C ASP A 40 19.10 2.21 -13.04
N PRO A 41 18.61 2.55 -11.85
CA PRO A 41 18.84 3.86 -11.31
C PRO A 41 20.30 4.01 -10.91
N GLU A 42 20.93 5.05 -11.41
CA GLU A 42 22.01 5.72 -10.68
C GLU A 42 21.34 6.35 -9.45
N ILE A 43 21.35 5.61 -8.34
CA ILE A 43 20.49 5.89 -7.18
C ILE A 43 20.85 7.21 -6.52
N GLU A 44 22.13 7.53 -6.43
CA GLU A 44 22.62 8.67 -5.64
C GLU A 44 22.16 10.04 -6.18
N PRO A 45 22.34 10.38 -7.47
CA PRO A 45 21.82 11.63 -8.02
C PRO A 45 20.28 11.70 -7.92
N PHE A 46 19.65 10.56 -8.11
CA PHE A 46 18.21 10.44 -8.12
C PHE A 46 17.57 10.64 -6.73
N LEU A 47 18.16 10.11 -5.66
CA LEU A 47 17.68 10.33 -4.29
C LEU A 47 17.75 11.81 -3.89
N SER A 48 18.81 12.49 -4.29
CA SER A 48 18.97 13.94 -4.04
C SER A 48 17.91 14.75 -4.79
N GLU A 49 17.56 14.35 -6.02
CA GLU A 49 16.52 14.95 -6.81
C GLU A 49 15.14 14.71 -6.18
N LEU A 50 14.82 13.47 -5.80
CA LEU A 50 13.59 13.13 -5.09
C LEU A 50 13.41 13.95 -3.81
N ALA A 51 14.43 14.00 -2.95
CA ALA A 51 14.37 14.73 -1.68
C ALA A 51 14.03 16.22 -1.87
N LYS A 52 14.55 16.85 -2.93
CA LYS A 52 14.23 18.24 -3.27
C LYS A 52 12.76 18.41 -3.70
N HIS A 53 12.21 17.44 -4.42
CA HIS A 53 10.85 17.55 -4.96
C HIS A 53 9.77 17.21 -3.93
N TYR A 54 10.02 16.26 -3.04
CA TYR A 54 9.08 15.99 -1.94
C TYR A 54 9.08 17.08 -0.88
N GLY A 55 10.15 17.87 -0.75
CA GLY A 55 10.26 18.95 0.23
C GLY A 55 10.33 18.50 1.69
N GLU A 56 10.16 17.20 1.93
CA GLU A 56 10.24 16.56 3.24
C GLU A 56 10.76 15.12 3.10
N PRO A 57 11.21 14.46 4.18
CA PRO A 57 11.61 13.06 4.14
C PRO A 57 10.41 12.17 3.75
N PHE A 58 10.52 11.53 2.60
CA PHE A 58 9.51 10.60 2.06
C PHE A 58 10.07 9.18 2.01
N ALA A 59 9.41 8.23 2.70
CA ALA A 59 9.98 6.91 2.97
C ALA A 59 9.45 5.78 2.07
N ASP A 60 8.53 6.02 1.13
CA ASP A 60 8.06 4.99 0.21
C ASP A 60 9.05 4.79 -0.94
N SER A 61 9.76 3.66 -0.91
CA SER A 61 10.74 3.29 -1.93
C SER A 61 10.16 3.13 -3.33
N SER A 62 8.83 2.98 -3.46
CA SER A 62 8.16 2.92 -4.76
C SER A 62 8.06 4.29 -5.46
N ALA A 63 8.46 5.37 -4.79
CA ALA A 63 8.67 6.67 -5.43
C ALA A 63 9.66 6.59 -6.60
N VAL A 64 10.72 5.78 -6.46
CA VAL A 64 11.75 5.58 -7.49
C VAL A 64 11.15 5.06 -8.80
N PRO A 65 10.48 3.89 -8.84
CA PRO A 65 9.88 3.39 -10.08
C PRO A 65 8.72 4.27 -10.58
N SER A 66 7.96 4.93 -9.68
CA SER A 66 6.91 5.88 -10.09
C SER A 66 7.48 7.00 -10.94
N PHE A 67 8.59 7.57 -10.49
CA PHE A 67 9.27 8.63 -11.21
C PHE A 67 9.79 8.17 -12.59
N HIS A 68 10.41 6.98 -12.63
CA HIS A 68 10.93 6.44 -13.90
C HIS A 68 9.81 6.19 -14.92
N VAL A 69 8.70 5.58 -14.51
CA VAL A 69 7.58 5.33 -15.43
C VAL A 69 6.93 6.62 -15.91
N CYS A 70 6.80 7.63 -15.04
CA CYS A 70 6.29 8.95 -15.41
C CYS A 70 7.20 9.65 -16.45
N ARG A 71 8.50 9.63 -16.20
CA ARG A 71 9.50 10.18 -17.14
C ARG A 71 9.45 9.50 -18.52
N THR A 72 9.29 8.19 -18.54
CA THR A 72 9.15 7.43 -19.79
C THR A 72 7.85 7.74 -20.49
N ALA A 73 6.73 7.77 -19.79
CA ALA A 73 5.44 8.10 -20.36
C ALA A 73 5.41 9.53 -20.93
N ARG A 74 6.02 10.49 -20.24
CA ARG A 74 6.06 11.90 -20.65
C ARG A 74 6.73 12.13 -21.99
N LYS A 75 7.64 11.26 -22.41
CA LYS A 75 8.26 11.32 -23.76
C LYS A 75 7.22 11.18 -24.89
N HIS A 76 6.05 10.63 -24.60
CA HIS A 76 5.06 10.25 -25.62
C HIS A 76 3.66 10.83 -25.38
N VAL A 77 3.32 11.15 -24.13
CA VAL A 77 1.98 11.60 -23.73
C VAL A 77 2.07 12.67 -22.64
N THR A 78 0.97 13.41 -22.46
CA THR A 78 0.83 14.41 -21.39
C THR A 78 -0.10 13.95 -20.28
N VAL A 79 -0.93 12.94 -20.55
CA VAL A 79 -1.89 12.38 -19.61
C VAL A 79 -1.79 10.86 -19.66
N VAL A 80 -1.81 10.23 -18.49
CA VAL A 80 -1.90 8.76 -18.32
C VAL A 80 -3.00 8.39 -17.33
N MET A 81 -3.50 7.16 -17.47
CA MET A 81 -4.35 6.54 -16.45
C MET A 81 -3.56 5.51 -15.67
N ASN A 82 -3.80 5.45 -14.36
CA ASN A 82 -3.22 4.47 -13.45
C ASN A 82 -4.29 3.70 -12.67
N GLY A 83 -3.88 2.77 -11.81
CA GLY A 83 -4.77 1.91 -11.03
C GLY A 83 -4.81 2.23 -9.54
N ASP A 84 -4.34 3.40 -9.11
CA ASP A 84 -4.33 3.78 -7.70
C ASP A 84 -5.75 3.83 -7.12
N GLY A 85 -5.89 3.47 -5.85
CA GLY A 85 -7.19 3.36 -5.18
C GLY A 85 -7.84 1.98 -5.27
N GLY A 86 -7.49 1.15 -6.25
CA GLY A 86 -8.13 -0.14 -6.43
C GLY A 86 -7.89 -1.15 -5.30
N ASP A 87 -6.76 -1.07 -4.61
CA ASP A 87 -6.44 -1.90 -3.43
C ASP A 87 -7.16 -1.39 -2.18
N GLU A 88 -7.21 -0.08 -1.99
CA GLU A 88 -7.78 0.62 -0.85
C GLU A 88 -9.31 0.56 -0.83
N LEU A 89 -9.94 0.60 -1.99
CA LEU A 89 -11.40 0.54 -2.12
C LEU A 89 -11.95 -0.89 -2.04
N LEU A 90 -11.22 -1.86 -2.56
CA LEU A 90 -11.72 -3.23 -2.77
C LEU A 90 -10.92 -4.30 -2.01
N GLY A 91 -10.11 -3.90 -1.03
CA GLY A 91 -9.42 -4.83 -0.14
C GLY A 91 -8.34 -5.67 -0.83
N GLY A 92 -7.49 -5.05 -1.65
CA GLY A 92 -6.46 -5.75 -2.42
C GLY A 92 -5.22 -6.15 -1.64
N TYR A 93 -4.94 -5.55 -0.49
CA TYR A 93 -3.77 -5.88 0.31
C TYR A 93 -3.96 -7.14 1.15
N PRO A 94 -2.90 -7.94 1.36
CA PRO A 94 -2.98 -9.16 2.16
C PRO A 94 -3.51 -8.95 3.59
N ARG A 95 -3.35 -7.74 4.16
CA ARG A 95 -3.85 -7.40 5.49
C ARG A 95 -5.36 -7.50 5.62
N TYR A 96 -6.12 -7.28 4.56
CA TYR A 96 -7.58 -7.40 4.56
C TYR A 96 -8.06 -8.87 4.47
N SER A 97 -7.18 -9.79 4.08
CA SER A 97 -7.49 -11.21 3.92
C SER A 97 -7.19 -12.03 5.18
N LEU A 98 -7.26 -11.41 6.36
CA LEU A 98 -6.96 -12.08 7.63
C LEU A 98 -7.95 -13.20 7.93
N PRO A 99 -7.49 -14.35 8.48
CA PRO A 99 -8.40 -15.42 8.85
C PRO A 99 -9.42 -14.94 9.92
N PRO A 100 -10.67 -15.42 9.87
CA PRO A 100 -11.72 -15.05 10.85
C PRO A 100 -11.30 -15.24 12.30
N PHE A 101 -10.42 -16.20 12.58
CA PHE A 101 -9.89 -16.48 13.93
C PHE A 101 -9.08 -15.30 14.50
N SER A 102 -8.31 -14.61 13.70
CA SER A 102 -7.55 -13.43 14.16
C SER A 102 -8.47 -12.25 14.48
N ILE A 103 -9.59 -12.14 13.76
CA ILE A 103 -10.63 -11.14 13.99
C ILE A 103 -11.39 -11.46 15.29
N SER A 104 -11.79 -12.73 15.49
CA SER A 104 -12.53 -13.17 16.67
C SER A 104 -11.68 -13.13 17.94
N ALA A 105 -10.41 -13.51 17.88
CA ALA A 105 -9.51 -13.44 19.04
C ALA A 105 -9.24 -11.98 19.44
N GLY A 106 -9.08 -11.08 18.47
CA GLY A 106 -8.94 -9.64 18.72
C GLY A 106 -10.19 -9.02 19.34
N SER A 107 -11.38 -9.43 18.92
CA SER A 107 -12.65 -8.95 19.50
C SER A 107 -12.88 -9.46 20.93
N LEU A 108 -12.51 -10.70 21.23
CA LEU A 108 -12.59 -11.28 22.57
C LEU A 108 -11.61 -10.60 23.55
N LEU A 109 -10.37 -10.39 23.13
CA LEU A 109 -9.36 -9.69 23.94
C LEU A 109 -9.68 -8.20 24.09
N GLY A 110 -10.21 -7.56 23.04
CA GLY A 110 -10.62 -6.15 23.06
C GLY A 110 -11.84 -5.85 23.93
N GLN A 111 -12.64 -6.87 24.30
CA GLN A 111 -13.71 -6.72 25.31
C GLN A 111 -13.19 -6.63 26.73
N TRP A 112 -11.99 -7.16 27.02
CA TRP A 112 -11.41 -7.24 28.36
C TRP A 112 -10.29 -6.23 28.60
N HIS A 113 -9.69 -5.66 27.54
CA HIS A 113 -8.58 -4.73 27.67
C HIS A 113 -8.73 -3.56 26.69
N THR A 114 -8.40 -2.37 27.17
CA THR A 114 -8.27 -1.20 26.29
C THR A 114 -7.09 -1.39 25.33
N PRO A 115 -7.07 -0.73 24.15
CA PRO A 115 -5.92 -0.78 23.25
C PRO A 115 -4.58 -0.42 23.92
N VAL A 116 -4.64 0.44 24.95
CA VAL A 116 -3.47 0.83 25.76
C VAL A 116 -3.00 -0.33 26.62
N GLN A 117 -3.90 -1.05 27.30
CA GLN A 117 -3.55 -2.21 28.13
C GLN A 117 -3.02 -3.37 27.29
N LEU A 118 -3.54 -3.58 26.08
CA LEU A 118 -2.98 -4.55 25.12
C LEU A 118 -1.57 -4.14 24.67
N ALA A 119 -1.35 -2.86 24.43
CA ALA A 119 -0.02 -2.34 24.11
C ALA A 119 0.96 -2.51 25.28
N GLU A 120 0.52 -2.29 26.53
CA GLU A 120 1.32 -2.48 27.75
C GLU A 120 1.62 -3.96 28.03
N MET A 121 0.67 -4.88 27.83
CA MET A 121 0.93 -6.33 27.91
C MET A 121 1.98 -6.76 26.88
N VAL A 122 1.97 -6.15 25.72
CA VAL A 122 2.92 -6.40 24.63
C VAL A 122 4.30 -5.84 24.96
N GLN A 123 4.38 -4.67 25.59
CA GLN A 123 5.61 -4.08 26.11
C GLN A 123 6.25 -4.97 27.19
N GLY A 124 5.42 -5.65 28.02
CA GLY A 124 5.89 -6.67 28.94
C GLY A 124 6.59 -7.85 28.26
N LEU A 125 6.19 -8.21 27.04
CA LEU A 125 6.84 -9.23 26.20
C LEU A 125 8.15 -8.76 25.58
N ASP A 126 8.38 -7.44 25.49
CA ASP A 126 9.64 -6.88 25.04
C ASP A 126 10.83 -7.20 25.96
N LYS A 127 10.56 -7.46 27.22
CA LYS A 127 11.54 -7.90 28.21
C LYS A 127 11.97 -9.36 28.02
N VAL A 128 11.21 -10.15 27.23
CA VAL A 128 11.59 -11.54 26.90
C VAL A 128 12.56 -11.53 25.71
N ARG A 129 13.83 -11.40 26.00
CA ARG A 129 14.95 -11.35 25.02
C ARG A 129 15.06 -12.57 24.09
N SER A 130 14.26 -13.62 24.28
CA SER A 130 14.40 -14.90 23.57
C SER A 130 13.62 -15.00 22.24
N ILE A 131 12.73 -14.05 21.93
CA ILE A 131 11.92 -14.11 20.69
C ILE A 131 12.47 -13.11 19.67
N PRO A 132 12.86 -13.58 18.45
CA PRO A 132 13.30 -12.66 17.39
C PRO A 132 12.23 -11.61 17.10
N GLY A 133 12.63 -10.34 16.98
CA GLY A 133 11.72 -9.20 16.80
C GLY A 133 10.74 -9.36 15.63
N ARG A 134 11.13 -10.09 14.55
CA ARG A 134 10.23 -10.41 13.42
C ARG A 134 9.10 -11.37 13.80
N LEU A 135 9.35 -12.36 14.66
CA LEU A 135 8.34 -13.30 15.16
C LEU A 135 7.41 -12.60 16.15
N ARG A 136 7.96 -11.79 17.04
CA ARG A 136 7.23 -10.94 17.97
C ARG A 136 6.27 -10.00 17.24
N ARG A 137 6.74 -9.30 16.20
CA ARG A 137 5.92 -8.43 15.36
C ARG A 137 4.79 -9.18 14.66
N LYS A 138 5.05 -10.39 14.12
CA LYS A 138 3.99 -11.25 13.53
C LYS A 138 2.96 -11.68 14.56
N TRP A 139 3.38 -11.95 15.79
CA TRP A 139 2.51 -12.37 16.88
C TRP A 139 1.64 -11.20 17.36
N LEU A 140 2.23 -10.02 17.50
CA LEU A 140 1.55 -8.77 17.82
C LEU A 140 0.48 -8.40 16.79
N LEU A 141 0.81 -8.52 15.53
CA LEU A 141 -0.13 -8.29 14.42
C LEU A 141 -1.28 -9.30 14.42
N ARG A 142 -1.11 -10.50 15.00
CA ARG A 142 -2.18 -11.49 15.11
C ARG A 142 -3.13 -11.25 16.29
N ILE A 143 -2.65 -10.60 17.34
CA ILE A 143 -3.42 -10.36 18.58
C ILE A 143 -4.04 -8.95 18.55
N ALA A 144 -3.40 -8.00 17.87
CA ALA A 144 -3.93 -6.66 17.74
C ALA A 144 -5.26 -6.64 16.98
N HIS A 145 -6.12 -5.72 17.35
CA HIS A 145 -7.37 -5.45 16.64
C HIS A 145 -7.10 -5.30 15.14
N PRO A 146 -7.94 -5.86 14.23
CA PRO A 146 -7.75 -5.73 12.78
C PRO A 146 -7.57 -4.30 12.32
N GLU A 147 -8.29 -3.35 12.94
CA GLU A 147 -8.16 -1.92 12.65
C GLU A 147 -6.76 -1.36 12.98
N LEU A 148 -6.16 -1.86 14.08
CA LEU A 148 -4.79 -1.49 14.48
C LEU A 148 -3.75 -2.07 13.52
N GLN A 149 -4.04 -3.18 12.87
CA GLN A 149 -3.10 -3.79 11.92
C GLN A 149 -2.81 -2.91 10.73
N SER A 150 -3.81 -2.25 10.14
CA SER A 150 -3.59 -1.26 9.09
C SER A 150 -2.71 -0.13 9.61
N MET A 151 -3.09 0.48 10.71
CA MET A 151 -2.35 1.61 11.28
C MET A 151 -0.92 1.22 11.69
N ILE A 152 -0.71 0.03 12.26
CA ILE A 152 0.61 -0.46 12.66
C ILE A 152 1.47 -0.80 11.44
N MET A 153 0.91 -1.32 10.38
CA MET A 153 1.69 -1.66 9.18
C MET A 153 2.25 -0.45 8.46
N TYR A 154 1.55 0.68 8.47
CA TYR A 154 1.99 1.91 7.79
C TYR A 154 2.87 2.83 8.64
N SER A 155 2.66 2.81 9.95
CA SER A 155 3.55 3.53 10.87
C SER A 155 4.69 2.65 11.41
N ALA A 156 4.97 1.56 10.77
CA ALA A 156 5.55 0.37 11.34
C ALA A 156 7.06 0.30 11.35
N PHE A 157 7.78 1.29 10.87
CA PHE A 157 9.24 1.32 11.06
C PHE A 157 9.59 1.64 12.52
N TRP A 158 8.77 2.45 13.19
CA TRP A 158 8.99 2.92 14.55
C TRP A 158 7.69 2.82 15.36
N ASN A 159 7.72 2.12 16.48
CA ASN A 159 6.64 2.22 17.47
C ASN A 159 6.71 3.58 18.19
N ASP A 160 5.71 3.90 19.00
CA ASP A 160 5.68 5.22 19.65
C ASP A 160 6.82 5.40 20.64
N GLU A 161 7.23 4.36 21.37
CA GLU A 161 8.35 4.41 22.30
C GLU A 161 9.68 4.66 21.58
N GLU A 162 9.92 3.94 20.48
CA GLU A 162 11.10 4.15 19.64
C GLU A 162 11.15 5.57 19.09
N ARG A 163 10.00 6.10 18.65
CA ARG A 163 9.88 7.49 18.18
C ARG A 163 10.18 8.49 19.30
N TYR A 164 9.62 8.27 20.49
CA TYR A 164 9.86 9.14 21.64
C TYR A 164 11.31 9.10 22.09
N ALA A 165 11.91 7.91 22.10
CA ALA A 165 13.32 7.75 22.40
C ALA A 165 14.22 8.50 21.41
N LEU A 166 13.93 8.40 20.10
CA LEU A 166 14.65 9.13 19.07
C LEU A 166 14.50 10.65 19.18
N LEU A 167 13.31 11.11 19.53
CA LEU A 167 13.02 12.54 19.67
C LEU A 167 13.43 13.11 21.04
N ASN A 168 13.94 12.27 21.94
CA ASN A 168 14.24 12.62 23.33
C ASN A 168 13.06 13.32 24.03
N ARG A 169 11.84 12.83 23.81
CA ARG A 169 10.59 13.39 24.36
C ARG A 169 9.82 12.33 25.13
N SER A 170 9.04 12.76 26.14
CA SER A 170 8.16 11.85 26.86
C SER A 170 6.86 11.59 26.08
N SER A 171 6.30 10.39 26.21
CA SER A 171 5.06 9.95 25.56
C SER A 171 3.85 10.83 25.85
N ALA A 172 3.87 11.57 26.97
CA ALA A 172 2.77 12.43 27.42
C ALA A 172 2.53 13.69 26.57
N THR A 173 3.45 14.05 25.67
CA THR A 173 3.43 15.35 24.98
C THR A 173 2.92 15.33 23.54
N LEU A 174 2.68 14.15 22.96
CA LEU A 174 2.19 14.04 21.58
C LEU A 174 0.83 13.37 21.54
N PRO A 175 -0.20 14.03 20.99
CA PRO A 175 -1.52 13.41 20.84
C PRO A 175 -1.41 12.16 19.94
N SER A 176 -2.04 11.07 20.38
CA SER A 176 -2.15 9.87 19.56
C SER A 176 -3.23 10.10 18.48
N TRP A 177 -2.83 10.64 17.35
CA TRP A 177 -3.69 10.74 16.16
C TRP A 177 -4.30 9.38 15.79
N ARG A 178 -3.62 8.28 16.11
CA ARG A 178 -4.10 6.91 15.89
C ARG A 178 -5.39 6.60 16.64
N THR A 179 -5.52 7.07 17.88
CA THR A 179 -6.74 6.88 18.68
C THR A 179 -7.93 7.62 18.09
N ALA A 180 -7.72 8.82 17.55
CA ALA A 180 -8.79 9.56 16.88
C ALA A 180 -9.29 8.79 15.65
N TRP A 181 -8.40 8.41 14.73
CA TRP A 181 -8.78 7.64 13.53
C TRP A 181 -9.47 6.32 13.84
N LEU A 182 -9.05 5.62 14.91
CA LEU A 182 -9.73 4.41 15.38
C LEU A 182 -11.15 4.70 15.86
N GLY A 183 -11.36 5.78 16.60
CA GLY A 183 -12.68 6.20 17.05
C GLY A 183 -13.60 6.49 15.88
N ASP A 184 -13.15 7.29 14.94
CA ASP A 184 -13.89 7.68 13.74
C ASP A 184 -14.21 6.49 12.84
N SER A 185 -13.27 5.56 12.66
CA SER A 185 -13.49 4.34 11.87
C SER A 185 -14.58 3.44 12.46
N ARG A 186 -14.68 3.38 13.79
CA ARG A 186 -15.73 2.60 14.48
C ARG A 186 -17.10 3.23 14.32
N ALA A 187 -17.17 4.55 14.25
CA ALA A 187 -18.41 5.27 13.95
C ALA A 187 -18.82 5.10 12.48
N ALA A 188 -17.84 5.05 11.57
CA ALA A 188 -18.07 4.94 10.13
C ALA A 188 -18.50 3.54 9.68
N ALA A 189 -18.02 2.47 10.32
CA ALA A 189 -18.28 1.10 9.87
C ALA A 189 -18.36 0.09 11.01
N SER A 190 -19.29 -0.86 10.90
CA SER A 190 -19.44 -1.96 11.87
C SER A 190 -18.47 -3.13 11.60
N ASN A 191 -18.17 -3.40 10.32
CA ASN A 191 -17.31 -4.50 9.93
C ASN A 191 -15.82 -4.11 10.05
N PRO A 192 -14.96 -4.95 10.67
CA PRO A 192 -13.54 -4.67 10.83
C PRO A 192 -12.79 -4.40 9.51
N ILE A 193 -13.12 -5.11 8.43
CA ILE A 193 -12.47 -4.89 7.13
C ILE A 193 -12.86 -3.52 6.57
N ASP A 194 -14.13 -3.13 6.65
CA ASP A 194 -14.56 -1.80 6.20
C ASP A 194 -13.90 -0.69 7.03
N ARG A 195 -13.67 -0.90 8.33
CA ARG A 195 -12.91 0.04 9.16
C ARG A 195 -11.47 0.19 8.70
N MET A 196 -10.82 -0.93 8.35
CA MET A 196 -9.45 -0.90 7.81
C MET A 196 -9.40 -0.16 6.48
N LEU A 197 -10.36 -0.43 5.58
CA LEU A 197 -10.49 0.27 4.30
C LEU A 197 -10.74 1.77 4.53
N TRP A 198 -11.61 2.11 5.47
CA TRP A 198 -11.89 3.50 5.83
C TRP A 198 -10.63 4.22 6.33
N ILE A 199 -9.88 3.61 7.24
CA ILE A 199 -8.62 4.16 7.74
C ILE A 199 -7.63 4.39 6.60
N ASP A 200 -7.44 3.40 5.73
CA ASP A 200 -6.50 3.50 4.63
C ASP A 200 -6.89 4.59 3.62
N ASN A 201 -8.17 4.75 3.35
CA ASN A 201 -8.68 5.81 2.48
C ASN A 201 -8.51 7.22 3.07
N HIS A 202 -8.42 7.34 4.40
CA HIS A 202 -8.24 8.64 5.07
C HIS A 202 -6.79 8.92 5.49
N THR A 203 -5.90 7.94 5.41
CA THR A 203 -4.51 8.08 5.87
C THR A 203 -3.49 7.67 4.82
N TYR A 204 -3.40 6.37 4.53
CA TYR A 204 -2.39 5.82 3.63
C TYR A 204 -2.56 6.28 2.18
N LEU A 205 -3.78 6.22 1.67
CA LEU A 205 -4.07 6.63 0.30
C LEU A 205 -3.71 8.10 0.06
N PRO A 206 -4.24 9.09 0.83
CA PRO A 206 -3.91 10.49 0.60
C PRO A 206 -2.51 10.89 1.10
N GLY A 207 -1.99 10.27 2.15
CA GLY A 207 -0.72 10.67 2.77
C GLY A 207 0.53 9.99 2.22
N ASP A 208 0.39 8.91 1.47
CA ASP A 208 1.50 8.17 0.88
C ASP A 208 1.31 7.98 -0.63
N LEU A 209 0.32 7.19 -1.04
CA LEU A 209 0.19 6.77 -2.44
C LEU A 209 -0.07 7.94 -3.39
N LEU A 210 -1.00 8.83 -3.04
CA LEU A 210 -1.34 9.97 -3.89
C LEU A 210 -0.26 11.03 -3.88
N VAL A 211 0.35 11.33 -2.73
CA VAL A 211 1.50 12.23 -2.63
C VAL A 211 2.64 11.73 -3.51
N LYS A 212 2.95 10.43 -3.42
CA LYS A 212 3.98 9.80 -4.24
C LYS A 212 3.73 10.00 -5.72
N MET A 213 2.51 9.66 -6.16
CA MET A 213 2.18 9.68 -7.59
C MET A 213 2.07 11.11 -8.12
N ASP A 214 1.51 12.03 -7.34
CA ASP A 214 1.40 13.44 -7.69
C ASP A 214 2.78 14.06 -7.88
N VAL A 215 3.65 13.97 -6.89
CA VAL A 215 5.00 14.53 -6.96
C VAL A 215 5.80 13.92 -8.12
N ALA A 216 5.74 12.59 -8.31
CA ALA A 216 6.47 11.92 -9.40
C ALA A 216 5.97 12.33 -10.78
N SER A 217 4.66 12.43 -10.96
CA SER A 217 4.07 12.77 -12.25
C SER A 217 4.21 14.25 -12.57
N MET A 218 3.95 15.13 -11.60
CA MET A 218 4.05 16.58 -11.80
C MET A 218 5.48 17.05 -12.03
N HIS A 219 6.47 16.43 -11.36
CA HIS A 219 7.88 16.70 -11.67
C HIS A 219 8.20 16.46 -13.15
N CYS A 220 7.61 15.43 -13.74
CA CYS A 220 7.79 15.12 -15.15
C CYS A 220 6.88 15.97 -16.08
N GLY A 221 5.97 16.78 -15.54
CA GLY A 221 4.95 17.48 -16.33
C GLY A 221 3.94 16.52 -16.96
N LEU A 222 3.64 15.40 -16.30
CA LEU A 222 2.71 14.37 -16.72
C LEU A 222 1.48 14.41 -15.81
N GLU A 223 0.28 14.45 -16.36
CA GLU A 223 -0.95 14.32 -15.58
C GLU A 223 -1.31 12.85 -15.39
N ALA A 224 -1.38 12.39 -14.14
CA ALA A 224 -1.82 11.04 -13.79
C ALA A 224 -3.27 11.05 -13.29
N ARG A 225 -4.13 10.27 -13.92
CA ARG A 225 -5.54 10.10 -13.55
C ARG A 225 -5.82 8.72 -13.05
N SER A 226 -6.51 8.62 -11.92
CA SER A 226 -6.87 7.37 -11.24
C SER A 226 -8.39 7.16 -11.30
N PRO A 227 -8.92 6.41 -12.29
CA PRO A 227 -10.37 6.22 -12.43
C PRO A 227 -11.05 5.60 -11.22
N PHE A 228 -10.34 4.79 -10.41
CA PHE A 228 -10.86 4.25 -9.17
C PHE A 228 -11.14 5.33 -8.12
N LEU A 229 -10.50 6.50 -8.22
CA LEU A 229 -10.64 7.60 -7.27
C LEU A 229 -11.68 8.64 -7.71
N ASP A 230 -12.43 8.36 -8.77
CA ASP A 230 -13.67 9.11 -9.02
C ASP A 230 -14.63 8.94 -7.84
N HIS A 231 -15.20 10.05 -7.36
CA HIS A 231 -16.02 10.05 -6.15
C HIS A 231 -17.22 9.09 -6.25
N LEU A 232 -17.85 8.97 -7.44
CA LEU A 232 -18.94 8.02 -7.65
C LEU A 232 -18.46 6.57 -7.53
N VAL A 233 -17.24 6.27 -7.98
CA VAL A 233 -16.65 4.93 -7.83
C VAL A 233 -16.30 4.67 -6.37
N ILE A 234 -15.75 5.64 -5.65
CA ILE A 234 -15.46 5.54 -4.21
C ILE A 234 -16.74 5.26 -3.42
N GLU A 235 -17.79 6.06 -3.62
CA GLU A 235 -19.09 5.91 -2.96
C GLU A 235 -19.73 4.55 -3.26
N PHE A 236 -19.70 4.14 -4.53
CA PHE A 236 -20.17 2.82 -4.93
C PHE A 236 -19.39 1.71 -4.21
N CYS A 237 -18.07 1.75 -4.23
CA CYS A 237 -17.22 0.75 -3.54
C CYS A 237 -17.46 0.76 -2.04
N ALA A 238 -17.65 1.91 -1.42
CA ALA A 238 -17.97 2.04 0.00
C ALA A 238 -19.31 1.36 0.34
N SER A 239 -20.32 1.49 -0.51
CA SER A 239 -21.65 0.89 -0.32
C SER A 239 -21.68 -0.63 -0.47
N LEU A 240 -20.67 -1.25 -1.10
CA LEU A 240 -20.63 -2.68 -1.32
C LEU A 240 -20.44 -3.45 0.00
N PRO A 241 -21.15 -4.59 0.19
CA PRO A 241 -20.88 -5.49 1.29
C PRO A 241 -19.46 -6.05 1.21
N VAL A 242 -18.82 -6.26 2.37
CA VAL A 242 -17.43 -6.77 2.48
C VAL A 242 -17.21 -8.04 1.67
N SER A 243 -18.23 -8.92 1.58
CA SER A 243 -18.13 -10.18 0.83
C SER A 243 -17.87 -10.00 -0.68
N LEU A 244 -18.19 -8.83 -1.24
CA LEU A 244 -17.86 -8.46 -2.62
C LEU A 244 -16.48 -7.81 -2.76
N LYS A 245 -15.94 -7.29 -1.67
CA LYS A 245 -14.58 -6.72 -1.61
C LYS A 245 -13.55 -7.82 -1.32
N VAL A 246 -13.78 -8.57 -0.24
CA VAL A 246 -12.93 -9.68 0.22
C VAL A 246 -13.78 -10.92 0.43
N HIS A 247 -13.55 -11.96 -0.36
CA HIS A 247 -14.30 -13.21 -0.30
C HIS A 247 -13.37 -14.41 -0.10
N LYS A 248 -13.58 -15.16 1.00
CA LYS A 248 -12.75 -16.34 1.34
C LYS A 248 -11.23 -16.08 1.27
N GLY A 249 -10.79 -14.91 1.76
CA GLY A 249 -9.40 -14.51 1.71
C GLY A 249 -8.91 -13.94 0.36
N VAL A 250 -9.77 -13.86 -0.64
CA VAL A 250 -9.45 -13.25 -1.93
C VAL A 250 -9.89 -11.79 -1.93
N GLY A 251 -8.94 -10.87 -1.94
CA GLY A 251 -9.20 -9.44 -2.09
C GLY A 251 -9.53 -9.04 -3.52
N LYS A 252 -10.12 -7.84 -3.70
CA LYS A 252 -10.63 -7.33 -4.99
C LYS A 252 -11.60 -8.30 -5.66
N TYR A 253 -12.41 -9.01 -4.88
CA TYR A 253 -13.19 -10.13 -5.40
C TYR A 253 -14.08 -9.73 -6.57
N LEU A 254 -14.90 -8.70 -6.42
CA LEU A 254 -15.78 -8.21 -7.49
C LEU A 254 -15.00 -7.75 -8.73
N LEU A 255 -13.90 -7.00 -8.51
CA LEU A 255 -13.05 -6.53 -9.60
C LEU A 255 -12.40 -7.70 -10.36
N LYS A 256 -11.93 -8.72 -9.64
CA LYS A 256 -11.38 -9.94 -10.25
C LYS A 256 -12.43 -10.69 -11.08
N LYS A 257 -13.66 -10.80 -10.55
CA LYS A 257 -14.78 -11.40 -11.29
C LYS A 257 -15.14 -10.62 -12.56
N LEU A 258 -15.07 -9.31 -12.51
CA LEU A 258 -15.22 -8.48 -13.70
C LEU A 258 -14.05 -8.71 -14.68
N ALA A 259 -12.82 -8.74 -14.16
CA ALA A 259 -11.62 -8.91 -14.96
C ALA A 259 -11.55 -10.27 -15.70
N GLU A 260 -12.18 -11.33 -15.19
CA GLU A 260 -12.27 -12.65 -15.85
C GLU A 260 -12.86 -12.56 -17.28
N LYS A 261 -13.67 -11.54 -17.56
CA LYS A 261 -14.22 -11.29 -18.90
C LYS A 261 -13.18 -10.73 -19.88
N TYR A 262 -12.10 -10.18 -19.36
CA TYR A 262 -11.14 -9.40 -20.16
C TYR A 262 -9.73 -9.99 -20.14
N LEU A 263 -9.32 -10.60 -19.04
CA LEU A 263 -7.95 -11.01 -18.80
C LEU A 263 -7.86 -12.52 -18.48
N PRO A 264 -6.74 -13.18 -18.81
CA PRO A 264 -6.55 -14.59 -18.48
C PRO A 264 -6.43 -14.80 -16.98
N HIS A 265 -6.86 -15.98 -16.54
CA HIS A 265 -6.94 -16.34 -15.11
C HIS A 265 -5.60 -16.23 -14.39
N GLU A 266 -4.52 -16.69 -15.01
CA GLU A 266 -3.16 -16.64 -14.45
C GLU A 266 -2.70 -15.21 -14.15
N LEU A 267 -3.14 -14.23 -14.93
CA LEU A 267 -2.83 -12.81 -14.69
C LEU A 267 -3.62 -12.25 -13.50
N ILE A 268 -4.91 -12.61 -13.40
CA ILE A 268 -5.82 -12.06 -12.37
C ILE A 268 -5.49 -12.63 -11.00
N TYR A 269 -5.20 -13.93 -10.92
CA TYR A 269 -5.04 -14.66 -9.66
C TYR A 269 -3.57 -14.90 -9.28
N ARG A 270 -2.64 -14.28 -9.98
CA ARG A 270 -1.24 -14.29 -9.57
C ARG A 270 -1.03 -13.71 -8.18
N ARG A 271 0.05 -14.09 -7.53
CA ARG A 271 0.44 -13.50 -6.24
C ARG A 271 0.59 -11.99 -6.40
N LYS A 272 -0.02 -11.24 -5.48
CA LYS A 272 0.16 -9.77 -5.41
C LYS A 272 1.65 -9.45 -5.23
N MET A 273 2.19 -8.66 -6.13
CA MET A 273 3.45 -7.96 -5.98
C MET A 273 3.20 -6.48 -5.72
N GLY A 274 3.93 -5.90 -4.77
CA GLY A 274 3.96 -4.45 -4.60
C GLY A 274 4.88 -3.82 -5.64
N PHE A 275 4.71 -2.54 -5.89
CA PHE A 275 5.60 -1.74 -6.74
C PHE A 275 6.91 -1.41 -5.98
N ALA A 276 7.55 -2.47 -5.46
CA ALA A 276 8.73 -2.39 -4.61
C ALA A 276 10.00 -2.51 -5.45
N ILE A 277 11.08 -1.91 -4.95
CA ILE A 277 12.42 -2.02 -5.51
C ILE A 277 13.32 -2.89 -4.62
N PRO A 278 14.37 -3.49 -5.16
CA PRO A 278 15.34 -4.26 -4.38
C PRO A 278 16.27 -3.38 -3.53
N MET A 279 15.70 -2.40 -2.79
CA MET A 279 16.42 -1.37 -2.01
C MET A 279 17.48 -1.98 -1.10
N ALA A 280 17.16 -3.05 -0.37
CA ALA A 280 18.11 -3.70 0.52
C ALA A 280 19.34 -4.29 -0.19
N LYS A 281 19.19 -4.73 -1.46
CA LYS A 281 20.28 -5.20 -2.28
C LYS A 281 21.12 -4.04 -2.78
N TRP A 282 20.48 -2.97 -3.21
CA TRP A 282 21.16 -1.79 -3.71
C TRP A 282 21.97 -1.09 -2.63
N LEU A 283 21.39 -0.88 -1.43
CA LEU A 283 22.09 -0.29 -0.28
C LEU A 283 23.30 -1.12 0.22
N ARG A 284 23.32 -2.43 -0.01
CA ARG A 284 24.44 -3.30 0.39
C ARG A 284 25.54 -3.41 -0.64
N GLY A 285 25.28 -3.06 -1.88
CA GLY A 285 26.21 -3.36 -2.97
C GLY A 285 26.54 -2.20 -3.91
N ARG A 286 25.72 -1.16 -3.96
CA ARG A 286 25.90 -0.02 -4.89
C ARG A 286 25.96 1.34 -4.21
N LEU A 287 25.59 1.43 -2.96
CA LEU A 287 25.67 2.59 -2.09
C LEU A 287 26.53 2.26 -0.87
#